data_c3f7cc604d293bfb3062ea49bf63d599
#
_entry.id   c3f7cc604d293bfb3062ea49bf63d599
#
_cell.length_a   1.000
_cell.length_b   1.000
_cell.length_c   1.000
_cell.angle_alpha   90.00
_cell.angle_beta   90.00
_cell.angle_gamma   90.00
#
_symmetry.space_group_name_H-M   'P 1'
#
loop_
_entity.id
_entity.type
_entity.pdbx_description
1 polymer ?
#
loop_
_entity_poly.entity_id
_entity_poly.type
_entity_poly.pdbx_seq_one_letter_code
_entity_poly.pdbx_strand_id
1 'polypeptide(L)'
;MLVVKELIQDLESNFRQYNTILNQIVQTLPGEDPPAIKELLYNLSGIQDEIVDYRLKKILQEEHPYIPQIRAEKFNERSIQQPCSLDQLAQNFLTQRRELLKMLYTLPRESWNRTGVHEKEGHVSFKELIRRMIAKDQEILSKLNQAMVEK
;
A
#
# COMPACT_ATOMS: atom_id res chain seq x y z
N MET A 1 -12.22 -3.14 20.44
CA MET A 1 -11.07 -4.00 20.51
C MET A 1 -9.79 -3.24 20.27
N LEU A 2 -8.84 -3.42 21.20
CA LEU A 2 -7.57 -2.70 21.15
C LEU A 2 -6.77 -2.99 19.90
N VAL A 3 -6.74 -4.26 19.44
CA VAL A 3 -5.91 -4.66 18.29
C VAL A 3 -6.31 -3.92 17.01
N VAL A 4 -7.60 -3.84 16.72
CA VAL A 4 -8.07 -3.15 15.51
C VAL A 4 -7.73 -1.67 15.58
N LYS A 5 -7.97 -1.04 16.73
CA LYS A 5 -7.65 0.36 16.93
C LYS A 5 -6.16 0.63 16.75
N GLU A 6 -5.33 -0.26 17.30
CA GLU A 6 -3.88 -0.14 17.17
C GLU A 6 -3.43 -0.26 15.72
N LEU A 7 -4.02 -1.18 14.96
CA LEU A 7 -3.68 -1.34 13.55
C LEU A 7 -4.03 -0.08 12.74
N ILE A 8 -5.20 0.51 13.00
CA ILE A 8 -5.59 1.75 12.33
C ILE A 8 -4.61 2.88 12.70
N GLN A 9 -4.25 2.98 13.97
CA GLN A 9 -3.30 4.00 14.43
C GLN A 9 -1.93 3.82 13.77
N ASP A 10 -1.46 2.58 13.61
CA ASP A 10 -0.20 2.29 12.96
C ASP A 10 -0.24 2.68 11.48
N LEU A 11 -1.35 2.39 10.79
CA LEU A 11 -1.50 2.81 9.40
C LEU A 11 -1.56 4.33 9.28
N GLU A 12 -2.21 5.02 10.21
CA GLU A 12 -2.23 6.49 10.22
C GLU A 12 -0.84 7.06 10.41
N SER A 13 -0.07 6.46 11.32
CA SER A 13 1.31 6.88 11.55
C SER A 13 2.14 6.71 10.27
N ASN A 14 2.00 5.57 9.61
CA ASN A 14 2.66 5.32 8.33
C ASN A 14 2.22 6.34 7.28
N PHE A 15 0.93 6.64 7.22
CA PHE A 15 0.40 7.62 6.28
C PHE A 15 1.02 9.00 6.50
N ARG A 16 1.13 9.43 7.75
CA ARG A 16 1.77 10.71 8.06
C ARG A 16 3.23 10.74 7.62
N GLN A 17 3.94 9.65 7.82
CA GLN A 17 5.33 9.52 7.38
C GLN A 17 5.42 9.56 5.85
N TYR A 18 4.56 8.84 5.16
CA TYR A 18 4.50 8.89 3.69
C TYR A 18 4.19 10.31 3.21
N ASN A 19 3.21 10.96 3.82
CA ASN A 19 2.83 12.31 3.41
C ASN A 19 4.01 13.26 3.54
N THR A 20 4.77 13.18 4.61
CA THR A 20 5.95 14.01 4.84
C THR A 20 7.05 13.72 3.83
N ILE A 21 7.44 12.44 3.67
CA ILE A 21 8.56 12.09 2.81
C ILE A 21 8.24 12.29 1.32
N LEU A 22 7.03 11.95 0.90
CA LEU A 22 6.66 12.10 -0.50
C LEU A 22 6.53 13.56 -0.91
N ASN A 23 6.00 14.41 -0.05
CA ASN A 23 5.96 15.84 -0.32
C ASN A 23 7.38 16.43 -0.36
N GLN A 24 8.26 15.96 0.50
CA GLN A 24 9.65 16.38 0.52
C GLN A 24 10.35 15.99 -0.80
N ILE A 25 10.13 14.76 -1.27
CA ILE A 25 10.70 14.27 -2.52
C ILE A 25 10.25 15.15 -3.69
N VAL A 26 8.95 15.42 -3.78
CA VAL A 26 8.39 16.23 -4.87
C VAL A 26 8.95 17.65 -4.85
N GLN A 27 9.08 18.25 -3.67
CA GLN A 27 9.60 19.61 -3.53
C GLN A 27 11.10 19.72 -3.76
N THR A 28 11.85 18.71 -3.35
CA THR A 28 13.31 18.73 -3.42
C THR A 28 13.82 18.36 -4.80
N LEU A 29 13.07 17.56 -5.55
CA LEU A 29 13.49 17.01 -6.84
C LEU A 29 12.53 17.39 -7.98
N PRO A 30 12.14 18.69 -8.10
CA PRO A 30 11.22 19.07 -9.16
C PRO A 30 11.89 18.87 -10.53
N GLY A 31 11.19 18.20 -11.43
CA GLY A 31 11.70 17.93 -12.77
C GLY A 31 12.69 16.81 -12.87
N GLU A 32 13.09 16.20 -11.76
CA GLU A 32 13.96 15.02 -11.74
C GLU A 32 13.14 13.78 -11.45
N ASP A 33 13.52 12.67 -12.09
CA ASP A 33 12.91 11.38 -11.87
C ASP A 33 13.99 10.36 -11.50
N PRO A 34 14.52 10.39 -10.25
CA PRO A 34 15.54 9.42 -9.84
C PRO A 34 15.01 7.98 -9.95
N PRO A 35 15.69 7.09 -10.69
CA PRO A 35 15.15 5.75 -10.93
C PRO A 35 14.86 4.95 -9.66
N ALA A 36 15.72 5.06 -8.66
CA ALA A 36 15.54 4.30 -7.41
C ALA A 36 14.27 4.72 -6.67
N ILE A 37 14.01 6.03 -6.59
CA ILE A 37 12.81 6.54 -5.92
C ILE A 37 11.57 6.21 -6.73
N LYS A 38 11.64 6.38 -8.04
CA LYS A 38 10.52 6.09 -8.93
C LYS A 38 10.13 4.61 -8.86
N GLU A 39 11.11 3.72 -8.81
CA GLU A 39 10.87 2.29 -8.65
C GLU A 39 10.15 1.98 -7.34
N LEU A 40 10.57 2.61 -6.24
CA LEU A 40 9.90 2.44 -4.94
C LEU A 40 8.44 2.90 -5.01
N LEU A 41 8.17 4.01 -5.70
CA LEU A 41 6.80 4.51 -5.82
C LEU A 41 5.93 3.59 -6.70
N TYR A 42 6.50 3.02 -7.76
CA TYR A 42 5.79 2.01 -8.55
C TYR A 42 5.50 0.76 -7.71
N ASN A 43 6.44 0.33 -6.86
CA ASN A 43 6.23 -0.79 -5.97
C ASN A 43 5.10 -0.51 -4.97
N LEU A 44 5.05 0.71 -4.42
CA LEU A 44 3.95 1.13 -3.54
C LEU A 44 2.61 1.07 -4.25
N SER A 45 2.56 1.55 -5.49
CA SER A 45 1.35 1.51 -6.29
C SER A 45 0.89 0.08 -6.53
N GLY A 46 1.84 -0.81 -6.84
CA GLY A 46 1.56 -2.23 -7.04
C GLY A 46 1.02 -2.91 -5.79
N ILE A 47 1.62 -2.62 -4.65
CA ILE A 47 1.15 -3.15 -3.37
C ILE A 47 -0.27 -2.66 -3.07
N GLN A 48 -0.53 -1.39 -3.30
CA GLN A 48 -1.85 -0.81 -3.11
C GLN A 48 -2.88 -1.52 -4.00
N ASP A 49 -2.56 -1.71 -5.28
CA ASP A 49 -3.45 -2.39 -6.22
C ASP A 49 -3.70 -3.84 -5.83
N GLU A 50 -2.64 -4.59 -5.49
CA GLU A 50 -2.77 -6.01 -5.15
C GLU A 50 -3.47 -6.21 -3.81
N ILE A 51 -2.99 -5.55 -2.77
CA ILE A 51 -3.51 -5.81 -1.42
C ILE A 51 -4.86 -5.15 -1.22
N VAL A 52 -4.96 -3.86 -1.50
CA VAL A 52 -6.19 -3.11 -1.20
C VAL A 52 -7.27 -3.36 -2.25
N ASP A 53 -6.96 -3.09 -3.52
CA ASP A 53 -7.99 -3.14 -4.55
C ASP A 53 -8.38 -4.56 -4.95
N TYR A 54 -7.52 -5.53 -4.69
CA TYR A 54 -7.81 -6.91 -5.03
C TYR A 54 -8.10 -7.77 -3.80
N ARG A 55 -7.08 -8.04 -2.96
CA ARG A 55 -7.24 -8.98 -1.83
C ARG A 55 -8.26 -8.52 -0.80
N LEU A 56 -8.13 -7.28 -0.31
CA LEU A 56 -9.03 -6.79 0.73
C LEU A 56 -10.47 -6.67 0.25
N LYS A 57 -10.66 -6.13 -0.95
CA LYS A 57 -12.01 -6.03 -1.52
C LYS A 57 -12.63 -7.40 -1.74
N LYS A 58 -11.84 -8.36 -2.22
CA LYS A 58 -12.33 -9.70 -2.46
C LYS A 58 -12.81 -10.36 -1.17
N ILE A 59 -12.04 -10.22 -0.09
CA ILE A 59 -12.41 -10.76 1.23
C ILE A 59 -13.69 -10.09 1.76
N LEU A 60 -13.85 -8.79 1.51
CA LEU A 60 -15.03 -8.05 1.99
C LEU A 60 -16.29 -8.33 1.16
N GLN A 61 -16.14 -8.59 -0.13
CA GLN A 61 -17.26 -8.75 -1.04
C GLN A 61 -17.72 -10.20 -1.22
N GLU A 62 -16.82 -11.16 -1.05
CA GLU A 62 -17.12 -12.57 -1.24
C GLU A 62 -17.00 -13.33 0.07
N GLU A 63 -17.72 -14.45 0.17
CA GLU A 63 -17.66 -15.28 1.36
C GLU A 63 -16.52 -16.29 1.21
N HIS A 64 -15.49 -16.14 2.05
CA HIS A 64 -14.32 -17.00 2.08
C HIS A 64 -13.72 -17.27 0.68
N PRO A 65 -13.32 -16.21 -0.06
CA PRO A 65 -12.90 -16.34 -1.45
C PRO A 65 -11.56 -17.04 -1.62
N TYR A 66 -11.36 -17.65 -2.80
CA TYR A 66 -10.03 -18.07 -3.25
C TYR A 66 -9.36 -16.87 -3.90
N ILE A 67 -8.12 -16.58 -3.53
CA ILE A 67 -7.38 -15.40 -4.00
C ILE A 67 -6.14 -15.85 -4.77
N PRO A 68 -6.18 -15.84 -6.12
CA PRO A 68 -4.98 -16.15 -6.91
C PRO A 68 -3.93 -15.07 -6.75
N GLN A 69 -2.67 -15.46 -6.86
CA GLN A 69 -1.57 -14.51 -6.75
C GLN A 69 -1.44 -13.69 -8.03
N ILE A 70 -1.28 -12.37 -7.87
CA ILE A 70 -1.00 -11.48 -8.98
C ILE A 70 0.51 -11.51 -9.24
N ARG A 71 0.89 -11.69 -10.49
CA ARG A 71 2.31 -11.74 -10.86
C ARG A 71 2.92 -10.35 -10.81
N ALA A 72 4.15 -10.28 -10.30
CA ALA A 72 4.89 -9.03 -10.22
C ALA A 72 5.12 -8.40 -11.60
N GLU A 73 5.22 -9.21 -12.65
CA GLU A 73 5.40 -8.74 -14.03
C GLU A 73 4.28 -7.79 -14.47
N LYS A 74 3.06 -7.99 -13.97
CA LYS A 74 1.94 -7.10 -14.31
C LYS A 74 2.16 -5.67 -13.81
N PHE A 75 2.81 -5.52 -12.68
CA PHE A 75 3.12 -4.19 -12.16
C PHE A 75 4.20 -3.51 -13.01
N ASN A 76 5.21 -4.27 -13.42
CA ASN A 76 6.27 -3.76 -14.27
C ASN A 76 5.74 -3.36 -15.65
N GLU A 77 4.84 -4.16 -16.23
CA GLU A 77 4.20 -3.83 -17.50
C GLU A 77 3.43 -2.52 -17.40
N ARG A 78 2.71 -2.33 -16.30
CA ARG A 78 1.95 -1.11 -16.06
C ARG A 78 2.88 0.11 -16.01
N SER A 79 4.04 -0.02 -15.36
CA SER A 79 4.98 1.09 -15.24
C SER A 79 5.58 1.47 -16.60
N ILE A 80 5.74 0.50 -17.51
CA ILE A 80 6.23 0.75 -18.87
C ILE A 80 5.16 1.38 -19.74
N GLN A 81 3.92 0.89 -19.63
CA GLN A 81 2.81 1.31 -20.49
C GLN A 81 2.24 2.67 -20.10
N GLN A 82 2.30 3.04 -18.82
CA GLN A 82 1.73 4.27 -18.30
C GLN A 82 2.73 4.99 -17.41
N PRO A 83 3.78 5.57 -18.03
CA PRO A 83 4.77 6.30 -17.24
C PRO A 83 4.14 7.52 -16.59
N CYS A 84 4.36 7.67 -15.28
CA CYS A 84 3.85 8.78 -14.50
C CYS A 84 5.01 9.56 -13.90
N SER A 85 4.78 10.86 -13.66
CA SER A 85 5.75 11.67 -12.93
C SER A 85 5.79 11.25 -11.46
N LEU A 86 6.87 11.61 -10.76
CA LEU A 86 6.97 11.38 -9.32
C LEU A 86 5.82 12.02 -8.57
N ASP A 87 5.48 13.25 -8.91
CA ASP A 87 4.37 13.97 -8.28
C ASP A 87 3.07 13.20 -8.44
N GLN A 88 2.77 12.75 -9.65
CA GLN A 88 1.55 12.02 -9.92
C GLN A 88 1.49 10.70 -9.16
N LEU A 89 2.60 9.94 -9.14
CA LEU A 89 2.68 8.69 -8.38
C LEU A 89 2.47 8.94 -6.89
N ALA A 90 3.13 9.97 -6.35
CA ALA A 90 3.01 10.30 -4.94
C ALA A 90 1.57 10.69 -4.57
N GLN A 91 0.94 11.56 -5.37
CA GLN A 91 -0.43 12.00 -5.09
C GLN A 91 -1.44 10.87 -5.23
N ASN A 92 -1.28 10.03 -6.24
CA ASN A 92 -2.16 8.87 -6.41
C ASN A 92 -2.08 7.93 -5.22
N PHE A 93 -0.86 7.62 -4.77
CA PHE A 93 -0.68 6.75 -3.61
C PHE A 93 -1.30 7.35 -2.35
N LEU A 94 -1.05 8.63 -2.08
CA LEU A 94 -1.58 9.29 -0.89
C LEU A 94 -3.10 9.32 -0.90
N THR A 95 -3.70 9.57 -2.06
CA THR A 95 -5.16 9.56 -2.20
C THR A 95 -5.73 8.16 -1.92
N GLN A 96 -5.13 7.13 -2.51
CA GLN A 96 -5.58 5.76 -2.30
C GLN A 96 -5.46 5.33 -0.83
N ARG A 97 -4.36 5.70 -0.19
CA ARG A 97 -4.16 5.34 1.22
C ARG A 97 -5.13 6.09 2.13
N ARG A 98 -5.43 7.36 1.82
CA ARG A 98 -6.44 8.12 2.57
C ARG A 98 -7.81 7.48 2.46
N GLU A 99 -8.17 7.03 1.26
CA GLU A 99 -9.45 6.34 1.06
C GLU A 99 -9.52 5.02 1.83
N LEU A 100 -8.41 4.28 1.87
CA LEU A 100 -8.35 3.07 2.68
C LEU A 100 -8.58 3.38 4.17
N LEU A 101 -7.93 4.38 4.70
CA LEU A 101 -8.10 4.77 6.10
C LEU A 101 -9.55 5.13 6.41
N LYS A 102 -10.20 5.90 5.53
CA LYS A 102 -11.62 6.24 5.68
C LYS A 102 -12.49 4.99 5.74
N MET A 103 -12.23 4.04 4.86
CA MET A 103 -12.97 2.77 4.83
C MET A 103 -12.80 2.02 6.15
N LEU A 104 -11.55 1.92 6.64
CA LEU A 104 -11.25 1.17 7.85
C LEU A 104 -11.97 1.73 9.08
N TYR A 105 -12.14 3.05 9.15
CA TYR A 105 -12.87 3.67 10.27
C TYR A 105 -14.35 3.27 10.32
N THR A 106 -14.92 2.95 9.18
CA THR A 106 -16.35 2.64 9.07
C THR A 106 -16.65 1.15 9.00
N LEU A 107 -15.61 0.30 8.90
CA LEU A 107 -15.80 -1.15 8.78
C LEU A 107 -16.33 -1.74 10.08
N PRO A 108 -17.38 -2.61 9.99
CA PRO A 108 -17.82 -3.37 11.17
C PRO A 108 -16.70 -4.27 11.69
N ARG A 109 -16.69 -4.54 12.98
CA ARG A 109 -15.66 -5.38 13.61
C ARG A 109 -15.58 -6.77 12.98
N GLU A 110 -16.73 -7.34 12.61
CA GLU A 110 -16.81 -8.65 12.01
C GLU A 110 -16.00 -8.74 10.72
N SER A 111 -15.94 -7.63 9.98
CA SER A 111 -15.20 -7.60 8.71
C SER A 111 -13.70 -7.86 8.90
N TRP A 112 -13.14 -7.45 10.03
CA TRP A 112 -11.72 -7.63 10.32
C TRP A 112 -11.34 -9.10 10.51
N ASN A 113 -12.31 -9.95 10.81
CA ASN A 113 -12.10 -11.38 10.99
C ASN A 113 -12.44 -12.20 9.74
N ARG A 114 -12.90 -11.55 8.67
CA ARG A 114 -13.19 -12.25 7.42
C ARG A 114 -11.90 -12.82 6.83
N THR A 115 -12.04 -13.98 6.20
CA THR A 115 -10.89 -14.73 5.69
C THR A 115 -11.08 -15.11 4.22
N GLY A 116 -9.97 -15.46 3.59
CA GLY A 116 -9.94 -16.04 2.26
C GLY A 116 -8.81 -17.05 2.18
N VAL A 117 -8.64 -17.70 1.04
CA VAL A 117 -7.56 -18.66 0.81
C VAL A 117 -6.70 -18.11 -0.34
N HIS A 118 -5.49 -17.70 -0.01
CA HIS A 118 -4.54 -17.22 -1.02
C HIS A 118 -3.81 -18.40 -1.64
N GLU A 119 -3.58 -18.32 -2.96
CA GLU A 119 -2.94 -19.40 -3.73
C GLU A 119 -1.64 -19.88 -3.12
N LYS A 120 -0.80 -18.99 -2.63
CA LYS A 120 0.51 -19.31 -2.07
C LYS A 120 0.57 -19.27 -0.56
N GLU A 121 -0.16 -18.35 0.06
CA GLU A 121 -0.07 -18.10 1.49
C GLU A 121 -1.07 -18.90 2.31
N GLY A 122 -2.06 -19.52 1.67
CA GLY A 122 -3.11 -20.27 2.36
C GLY A 122 -4.13 -19.35 2.99
N HIS A 123 -4.64 -19.71 4.16
CA HIS A 123 -5.63 -18.91 4.86
C HIS A 123 -5.08 -17.55 5.27
N VAL A 124 -5.79 -16.49 4.89
CA VAL A 124 -5.43 -15.11 5.27
C VAL A 124 -6.69 -14.41 5.78
N SER A 125 -6.54 -13.61 6.82
CA SER A 125 -7.63 -12.77 7.32
C SER A 125 -7.42 -11.33 6.86
N PHE A 126 -8.50 -10.56 6.88
CA PHE A 126 -8.42 -9.12 6.61
C PHE A 126 -7.41 -8.46 7.56
N LYS A 127 -7.51 -8.77 8.84
CA LYS A 127 -6.62 -8.23 9.87
C LYS A 127 -5.15 -8.56 9.59
N GLU A 128 -4.86 -9.81 9.18
CA GLU A 128 -3.50 -10.21 8.87
C GLU A 128 -2.94 -9.47 7.65
N LEU A 129 -3.76 -9.25 6.63
CA LEU A 129 -3.34 -8.48 5.46
C LEU A 129 -2.98 -7.05 5.83
N ILE A 130 -3.75 -6.44 6.73
CA ILE A 130 -3.45 -5.09 7.22
C ILE A 130 -2.12 -5.08 8.00
N ARG A 131 -1.88 -6.09 8.85
CA ARG A 131 -0.60 -6.20 9.58
C ARG A 131 0.58 -6.30 8.63
N ARG A 132 0.45 -7.10 7.58
CA ARG A 132 1.51 -7.25 6.57
C ARG A 132 1.75 -5.94 5.82
N MET A 133 0.69 -5.21 5.53
CA MET A 133 0.79 -3.89 4.90
C MET A 133 1.57 -2.92 5.78
N ILE A 134 1.28 -2.90 7.08
CA ILE A 134 1.97 -2.03 8.04
C ILE A 134 3.47 -2.34 8.05
N ALA A 135 3.84 -3.62 8.12
CA ALA A 135 5.24 -4.03 8.13
C ALA A 135 5.94 -3.66 6.82
N LYS A 136 5.28 -3.87 5.69
CA LYS A 136 5.83 -3.53 4.39
C LYS A 136 6.01 -2.03 4.23
N ASP A 137 5.09 -1.24 4.77
CA ASP A 137 5.20 0.22 4.78
C ASP A 137 6.47 0.66 5.49
N GLN A 138 6.78 0.08 6.65
CA GLN A 138 7.99 0.45 7.40
C GLN A 138 9.25 0.16 6.59
N GLU A 139 9.28 -0.97 5.91
CA GLU A 139 10.38 -1.33 5.04
C GLU A 139 10.57 -0.32 3.91
N ILE A 140 9.48 0.05 3.24
CA ILE A 140 9.53 0.99 2.12
C ILE A 140 9.86 2.41 2.58
N LEU A 141 9.30 2.85 3.71
CA LEU A 141 9.61 4.16 4.28
C LEU A 141 11.11 4.27 4.60
N SER A 142 11.69 3.20 5.15
CA SER A 142 13.12 3.16 5.42
C SER A 142 13.94 3.31 4.13
N LYS A 143 13.53 2.61 3.07
CA LYS A 143 14.20 2.70 1.77
C LYS A 143 14.07 4.09 1.14
N LEU A 144 12.91 4.73 1.27
CA LEU A 144 12.71 6.08 0.77
C LEU A 144 13.59 7.09 1.50
N ASN A 145 13.66 6.99 2.83
CA ASN A 145 14.51 7.86 3.62
C ASN A 145 15.98 7.68 3.24
N GLN A 146 16.41 6.43 3.06
CA GLN A 146 17.78 6.13 2.66
C GLN A 146 18.09 6.69 1.28
N ALA A 147 17.18 6.55 0.33
CA ALA A 147 17.37 7.06 -1.03
C ALA A 147 17.50 8.59 -1.04
N MET A 148 16.78 9.28 -0.16
CA MET A 148 16.89 10.73 -0.04
C MET A 148 18.23 11.16 0.55
N VAL A 149 18.76 10.41 1.50
CA VAL A 149 20.05 10.74 2.13
C VAL A 149 21.22 10.51 1.16
N GLU A 150 21.12 9.51 0.28
CA GLU A 150 22.17 9.16 -0.67
C GLU A 150 22.28 10.14 -1.85
N LYS A 151 21.42 11.12 -1.92
CA LYS A 151 21.46 12.14 -2.99
C LYS A 151 22.38 13.34 -2.67
#